data_c5174bdfbff9eab093e96963b8f0b645
#
_entry.id   c5174bdfbff9eab093e96963b8f0b645
#
_cell.length_a   1.000
_cell.length_b   1.000
_cell.length_c   1.000
_cell.angle_alpha   90.00
_cell.angle_beta   90.00
_cell.angle_gamma   90.00
#
_symmetry.space_group_name_H-M   'P 1'
#
loop_
_entity.id
_entity.type
_entity.pdbx_description
1 polymer ?
#
loop_
_entity_poly.entity_id
_entity_poly.type
_entity_poly.pdbx_seq_one_letter_code
_entity_poly.pdbx_strand_id
1 'polypeptide(L)'
;MISADFAKIYYQLHPRFEENLSHQSVRILQYIQFATNPTIKQIAEAFRLSHNTTSEHVKKLERLGYIEKKRNPEDQRQVTIGLTDLGDTIVRRHTELDPERLNQVLATMSKTDQQAIEKAFRLLREAADDCFSR
;
A
#
# COMPACT_ATOMS: atom_id res chain seq x y z
N MET A 1 0.47 16.12 -18.95
CA MET A 1 1.07 16.44 -17.64
C MET A 1 0.99 15.23 -16.72
N ILE A 2 2.01 15.02 -15.93
CA ILE A 2 2.20 13.79 -15.14
C ILE A 2 1.00 13.47 -14.24
N SER A 3 0.52 14.46 -13.48
CA SER A 3 -0.60 14.22 -12.53
C SER A 3 -1.90 13.84 -13.23
N ALA A 4 -2.23 14.53 -14.30
CA ALA A 4 -3.45 14.26 -15.05
C ALA A 4 -3.37 12.91 -15.77
N ASP A 5 -2.21 12.60 -16.32
CA ASP A 5 -1.98 11.30 -16.97
C ASP A 5 -2.06 10.16 -15.95
N PHE A 6 -1.45 10.33 -14.78
CA PHE A 6 -1.56 9.36 -13.70
C PHE A 6 -3.01 9.11 -13.30
N ALA A 7 -3.78 10.18 -13.12
CA ALA A 7 -5.19 10.05 -12.71
C ALA A 7 -6.01 9.28 -13.75
N LYS A 8 -5.77 9.55 -15.04
CA LYS A 8 -6.46 8.84 -16.13
C LYS A 8 -6.03 7.39 -16.25
N ILE A 9 -4.73 7.12 -16.08
CA ILE A 9 -4.20 5.75 -16.05
C ILE A 9 -4.84 4.97 -14.92
N TYR A 10 -4.85 5.52 -13.72
CA TYR A 10 -5.45 4.85 -12.56
C TYR A 10 -6.94 4.61 -12.78
N TYR A 11 -7.67 5.59 -13.30
CA TYR A 11 -9.10 5.45 -13.61
C TYR A 11 -9.37 4.31 -14.57
N GLN A 12 -8.56 4.15 -15.62
CA GLN A 12 -8.75 3.12 -16.63
C GLN A 12 -8.26 1.74 -16.19
N LEU A 13 -7.21 1.70 -15.40
CA LEU A 13 -6.47 0.47 -15.14
C LEU A 13 -6.55 -0.03 -13.68
N HIS A 14 -7.30 0.66 -12.80
CA HIS A 14 -7.45 0.15 -11.44
C HIS A 14 -8.34 -1.11 -11.42
N PRO A 15 -8.08 -2.07 -10.55
CA PRO A 15 -8.90 -3.28 -10.47
C PRO A 15 -10.26 -2.99 -9.82
N ARG A 16 -11.23 -3.85 -10.10
CA ARG A 16 -12.46 -3.89 -9.33
C ARG A 16 -12.22 -4.67 -8.04
N PHE A 17 -12.80 -4.20 -6.96
CA PHE A 17 -12.70 -4.87 -5.67
C PHE A 17 -14.05 -4.83 -4.96
N GLU A 18 -14.31 -5.87 -4.16
CA GLU A 18 -15.58 -6.05 -3.46
C GLU A 18 -15.48 -5.68 -1.98
N GLU A 19 -14.27 -5.64 -1.45
CA GLU A 19 -14.03 -5.34 -0.04
C GLU A 19 -14.48 -3.91 0.29
N ASN A 20 -15.32 -3.80 1.30
CA ASN A 20 -15.79 -2.48 1.77
C ASN A 20 -14.83 -1.94 2.84
N LEU A 21 -13.76 -1.32 2.38
CA LEU A 21 -12.77 -0.69 3.24
C LEU A 21 -12.82 0.82 3.11
N SER A 22 -12.76 1.52 4.25
CA SER A 22 -12.63 2.97 4.23
C SER A 22 -11.29 3.38 3.62
N HIS A 23 -11.25 4.60 3.09
CA HIS A 23 -10.00 5.18 2.58
C HIS A 23 -8.89 5.14 3.65
N GLN A 24 -9.23 5.46 4.90
CA GLN A 24 -8.26 5.44 5.99
C GLN A 24 -7.75 4.03 6.28
N SER A 25 -8.61 3.02 6.25
CA SER A 25 -8.19 1.61 6.42
C SER A 25 -7.20 1.19 5.33
N VAL A 26 -7.46 1.55 4.08
CA VAL A 26 -6.54 1.26 2.97
C VAL A 26 -5.19 1.96 3.19
N ARG A 27 -5.22 3.22 3.63
CA ARG A 27 -4.00 3.99 3.91
C ARG A 27 -3.20 3.39 5.06
N ILE A 28 -3.85 2.90 6.10
CA ILE A 28 -3.18 2.22 7.22
C ILE A 28 -2.53 0.93 6.72
N LEU A 29 -3.24 0.12 5.93
CA LEU A 29 -2.66 -1.09 5.35
C LEU A 29 -1.44 -0.77 4.48
N GLN A 30 -1.51 0.29 3.69
CA GLN A 30 -0.40 0.72 2.85
C GLN A 30 0.79 1.20 3.69
N TYR A 31 0.54 1.91 4.78
CA TYR A 31 1.60 2.30 5.71
C TYR A 31 2.30 1.07 6.29
N ILE A 32 1.54 0.06 6.71
CA ILE A 32 2.09 -1.21 7.23
C ILE A 32 2.90 -1.93 6.15
N GLN A 33 2.44 -1.89 4.91
CA GLN A 33 3.13 -2.49 3.76
C GLN A 33 4.54 -1.90 3.57
N PHE A 34 4.67 -0.58 3.68
CA PHE A 34 5.92 0.10 3.34
C PHE A 34 6.81 0.42 4.55
N ALA A 35 6.27 0.41 5.76
CA ALA A 35 7.00 0.84 6.96
C ALA A 35 7.76 -0.27 7.68
N THR A 36 7.73 -1.48 7.22
CA THR A 36 8.42 -2.63 7.82
C THR A 36 8.09 -2.81 9.31
N ASN A 37 7.01 -3.51 9.58
CA ASN A 37 6.58 -3.90 10.93
C ASN A 37 6.48 -2.73 11.93
N PRO A 38 5.61 -1.74 11.68
CA PRO A 38 5.44 -0.62 12.59
C PRO A 38 4.75 -1.04 13.89
N THR A 39 4.94 -0.24 14.94
CA THR A 39 4.18 -0.35 16.18
C THR A 39 2.85 0.41 16.05
N ILE A 40 1.90 0.14 16.96
CA ILE A 40 0.65 0.93 17.03
C ILE A 40 0.95 2.42 17.24
N LYS A 41 1.94 2.72 18.07
CA LYS A 41 2.36 4.10 18.31
C LYS A 41 2.82 4.80 17.03
N GLN A 42 3.61 4.11 16.22
CA GLN A 42 4.08 4.65 14.94
C GLN A 42 2.92 4.89 13.97
N ILE A 43 1.97 3.96 13.91
CA ILE A 43 0.77 4.13 13.08
C ILE A 43 -0.04 5.35 13.56
N ALA A 44 -0.27 5.45 14.87
CA ALA A 44 -1.01 6.58 15.45
C ALA A 44 -0.36 7.92 15.11
N GLU A 45 0.95 8.02 15.24
CA GLU A 45 1.71 9.22 14.91
C GLU A 45 1.62 9.56 13.41
N ALA A 46 1.77 8.56 12.54
CA ALA A 46 1.72 8.76 11.09
C ALA A 46 0.37 9.30 10.61
N PHE A 47 -0.72 8.88 11.24
CA PHE A 47 -2.07 9.28 10.86
C PHE A 47 -2.68 10.35 11.78
N ARG A 48 -1.93 10.81 12.76
CA ARG A 48 -2.38 11.81 13.75
C ARG A 48 -3.68 11.38 14.44
N LEU A 49 -3.73 10.12 14.83
CA LEU A 49 -4.86 9.52 15.53
C LEU A 49 -4.51 9.27 16.99
N SER A 50 -5.54 9.23 17.84
CA SER A 50 -5.36 8.77 19.21
C SER A 50 -4.95 7.30 19.23
N HIS A 51 -4.34 6.88 20.34
CA HIS A 51 -4.00 5.47 20.54
C HIS A 51 -5.25 4.58 20.49
N ASN A 52 -6.34 5.01 21.11
CA ASN A 52 -7.59 4.25 21.14
C ASN A 52 -8.19 4.08 19.74
N THR A 53 -8.27 5.14 18.96
CA THR A 53 -8.78 5.08 17.58
C THR A 53 -7.92 4.17 16.71
N THR A 54 -6.60 4.29 16.82
CA THR A 54 -5.66 3.44 16.10
C THR A 54 -5.83 1.97 16.49
N SER A 55 -5.95 1.69 17.79
CA SER A 55 -6.19 0.32 18.28
C SER A 55 -7.47 -0.27 17.74
N GLU A 56 -8.53 0.52 17.60
CA GLU A 56 -9.79 0.06 17.02
C GLU A 56 -9.64 -0.30 15.54
N HIS A 57 -8.96 0.54 14.76
CA HIS A 57 -8.65 0.22 13.37
C HIS A 57 -7.82 -1.06 13.25
N VAL A 58 -6.80 -1.19 14.07
CA VAL A 58 -5.93 -2.37 14.07
C VAL A 58 -6.72 -3.63 14.42
N LYS A 59 -7.56 -3.58 15.45
CA LYS A 59 -8.41 -4.73 15.83
C LYS A 59 -9.35 -5.13 14.70
N LYS A 60 -9.95 -4.17 14.03
CA LYS A 60 -10.85 -4.44 12.89
C LYS A 60 -10.10 -5.13 11.75
N LEU A 61 -8.93 -4.61 11.37
CA LEU A 61 -8.13 -5.17 10.30
C LEU A 61 -7.58 -6.56 10.67
N GLU A 62 -7.26 -6.77 11.94
CA GLU A 62 -6.85 -8.09 12.43
C GLU A 62 -7.99 -9.11 12.34
N ARG A 63 -9.21 -8.72 12.73
CA ARG A 63 -10.39 -9.58 12.61
C ARG A 63 -10.71 -9.94 11.17
N LEU A 64 -10.46 -9.04 10.24
CA LEU A 64 -10.63 -9.31 8.81
C LEU A 64 -9.54 -10.22 8.24
N GLY A 65 -8.49 -10.48 9.01
CA GLY A 65 -7.39 -11.35 8.61
C GLY A 65 -6.34 -10.65 7.74
N TYR A 66 -6.31 -9.31 7.72
CA TYR A 66 -5.40 -8.56 6.86
C TYR A 66 -4.08 -8.22 7.53
N ILE A 67 -4.06 -8.19 8.86
CA ILE A 67 -2.86 -7.90 9.63
C ILE A 67 -2.73 -8.88 10.80
N GLU A 68 -1.51 -8.98 11.32
CA GLU A 68 -1.22 -9.78 12.50
C GLU A 68 -0.26 -9.04 13.41
N LYS A 69 -0.39 -9.28 14.71
CA LYS A 69 0.53 -8.76 15.72
C LYS A 69 1.71 -9.70 15.82
N LYS A 70 2.90 -9.14 15.92
CA LYS A 70 4.14 -9.89 16.11
C LYS A 70 4.87 -9.33 17.32
N ARG A 71 5.35 -10.22 18.18
CA ARG A 71 6.21 -9.82 19.28
C ARG A 71 7.66 -9.84 18.82
N ASN A 72 8.43 -8.83 19.24
CA ASN A 72 9.85 -8.79 18.98
C ASN A 72 10.54 -9.90 19.78
N PRO A 73 11.29 -10.84 19.15
CA PRO A 73 12.01 -11.89 19.88
C PRO A 73 13.03 -11.36 20.89
N GLU A 74 13.60 -10.19 20.63
CA GLU A 74 14.60 -9.57 21.50
C GLU A 74 13.97 -8.74 22.62
N ASP A 75 12.77 -8.20 22.40
CA ASP A 75 12.02 -7.45 23.40
C ASP A 75 10.53 -7.81 23.33
N GLN A 76 10.11 -8.72 24.20
CA GLN A 76 8.74 -9.24 24.27
C GLN A 76 7.70 -8.15 24.58
N ARG A 77 8.14 -6.98 25.05
CA ARG A 77 7.24 -5.86 25.35
C ARG A 77 6.87 -5.07 24.09
N GLN A 78 7.68 -5.17 23.03
CA GLN A 78 7.43 -4.49 21.79
C GLN A 78 6.58 -5.37 20.87
N VAL A 79 5.41 -4.85 20.51
CA VAL A 79 4.49 -5.48 19.57
C VAL A 79 4.50 -4.69 18.26
N THR A 80 4.77 -5.37 17.16
CA THR A 80 4.74 -4.80 15.83
C THR A 80 3.58 -5.36 15.04
N ILE A 81 3.20 -4.67 13.99
CA ILE A 81 2.08 -5.04 13.12
C ILE A 81 2.65 -5.39 11.74
N GLY A 82 2.23 -6.51 11.20
CA GLY A 82 2.61 -6.91 9.84
C GLY A 82 1.41 -7.31 9.02
N LEU A 83 1.53 -7.24 7.69
CA LEU A 83 0.49 -7.74 6.79
C LEU A 83 0.53 -9.27 6.77
N THR A 84 -0.65 -9.87 6.69
CA THR A 84 -0.79 -11.27 6.28
C THR A 84 -0.71 -11.36 4.76
N ASP A 85 -0.61 -12.58 4.21
CA ASP A 85 -0.68 -12.78 2.76
C ASP A 85 -1.98 -12.22 2.19
N LEU A 86 -3.10 -12.44 2.89
CA LEU A 86 -4.38 -11.86 2.48
C LEU A 86 -4.35 -10.34 2.52
N GLY A 87 -3.78 -9.76 3.57
CA GLY A 87 -3.65 -8.30 3.69
C GLY A 87 -2.81 -7.69 2.57
N ASP A 88 -1.72 -8.34 2.20
CA ASP A 88 -0.89 -7.91 1.07
C ASP A 88 -1.69 -7.93 -0.23
N THR A 89 -2.44 -8.99 -0.49
CA THR A 89 -3.32 -9.09 -1.66
C THR A 89 -4.35 -7.97 -1.69
N ILE A 90 -4.99 -7.71 -0.54
CA ILE A 90 -6.05 -6.70 -0.42
C ILE A 90 -5.50 -5.30 -0.64
N VAL A 91 -4.39 -4.94 0.00
CA VAL A 91 -3.83 -3.60 -0.16
C VAL A 91 -3.37 -3.35 -1.59
N ARG A 92 -2.78 -4.35 -2.24
CA ARG A 92 -2.37 -4.23 -3.65
C ARG A 92 -3.58 -4.03 -4.56
N ARG A 93 -4.67 -4.77 -4.33
CA ARG A 93 -5.90 -4.63 -5.11
C ARG A 93 -6.49 -3.23 -5.01
N HIS A 94 -6.39 -2.60 -3.85
CA HIS A 94 -6.93 -1.26 -3.62
C HIS A 94 -6.01 -0.12 -4.07
N THR A 95 -4.73 -0.39 -4.31
CA THR A 95 -3.73 0.67 -4.54
C THR A 95 -2.93 0.52 -5.83
N GLU A 96 -2.83 -0.68 -6.39
CA GLU A 96 -2.05 -0.94 -7.61
C GLU A 96 -2.95 -1.04 -8.84
N LEU A 97 -2.35 -1.03 -10.01
CA LEU A 97 -3.07 -1.24 -11.26
C LEU A 97 -3.39 -2.73 -11.43
N ASP A 98 -4.49 -3.02 -12.12
CA ASP A 98 -4.88 -4.38 -12.47
C ASP A 98 -3.82 -4.98 -13.41
N PRO A 99 -3.15 -6.08 -13.04
CA PRO A 99 -2.09 -6.66 -13.86
C PRO A 99 -2.56 -7.08 -15.25
N GLU A 100 -3.75 -7.65 -15.37
CA GLU A 100 -4.28 -8.08 -16.67
C GLU A 100 -4.54 -6.91 -17.59
N ARG A 101 -5.18 -5.86 -17.09
CA ARG A 101 -5.44 -4.65 -17.87
C ARG A 101 -4.15 -3.96 -18.26
N LEU A 102 -3.21 -3.86 -17.35
CA LEU A 102 -1.90 -3.26 -17.62
C LEU A 102 -1.17 -4.04 -18.72
N ASN A 103 -1.14 -5.36 -18.61
CA ASN A 103 -0.50 -6.21 -19.61
C ASN A 103 -1.15 -6.08 -20.99
N GLN A 104 -2.48 -5.98 -21.05
CA GLN A 104 -3.20 -5.75 -22.31
C GLN A 104 -2.76 -4.45 -22.97
N VAL A 105 -2.65 -3.38 -22.22
CA VAL A 105 -2.22 -2.07 -22.73
C VAL A 105 -0.77 -2.11 -23.17
N LEU A 106 0.12 -2.65 -22.35
CA LEU A 106 1.54 -2.76 -22.66
C LEU A 106 1.78 -3.61 -23.91
N ALA A 107 0.97 -4.64 -24.13
CA ALA A 107 1.08 -5.49 -25.32
C ALA A 107 0.80 -4.73 -26.63
N THR A 108 0.12 -3.59 -26.58
CA THR A 108 -0.10 -2.75 -27.76
C THR A 108 1.08 -1.86 -28.10
N MET A 109 2.10 -1.81 -27.25
CA MET A 109 3.22 -0.90 -27.37
C MET A 109 4.49 -1.63 -27.85
N SER A 110 5.42 -0.87 -28.45
CA SER A 110 6.74 -1.37 -28.76
C SER A 110 7.51 -1.72 -27.47
N LYS A 111 8.50 -2.60 -27.58
CA LYS A 111 9.37 -2.90 -26.44
C LYS A 111 10.10 -1.66 -25.93
N THR A 112 10.51 -0.79 -26.85
CA THR A 112 11.18 0.47 -26.49
C THR A 112 10.29 1.33 -25.61
N ASP A 113 9.01 1.48 -25.97
CA ASP A 113 8.05 2.26 -25.20
C ASP A 113 7.76 1.62 -23.85
N GLN A 114 7.60 0.29 -23.80
CA GLN A 114 7.41 -0.44 -22.53
C GLN A 114 8.57 -0.20 -21.58
N GLN A 115 9.80 -0.29 -22.07
CA GLN A 115 11.00 -0.06 -21.27
C GLN A 115 11.10 1.40 -20.79
N ALA A 116 10.70 2.35 -21.64
CA ALA A 116 10.67 3.77 -21.30
C ALA A 116 9.70 4.03 -20.14
N ILE A 117 8.52 3.42 -20.18
CA ILE A 117 7.52 3.54 -19.11
C ILE A 117 8.05 2.94 -17.80
N GLU A 118 8.59 1.74 -17.83
CA GLU A 118 9.16 1.09 -16.65
C GLU A 118 10.25 1.94 -16.02
N LYS A 119 11.16 2.46 -16.85
CA LYS A 119 12.25 3.33 -16.39
C LYS A 119 11.71 4.61 -15.77
N ALA A 120 10.73 5.24 -16.43
CA ALA A 120 10.17 6.51 -15.96
C ALA A 120 9.49 6.36 -14.59
N PHE A 121 8.68 5.31 -14.42
CA PHE A 121 8.03 5.04 -13.15
C PHE A 121 9.04 4.71 -12.05
N ARG A 122 10.05 3.90 -12.35
CA ARG A 122 11.10 3.57 -11.38
C ARG A 122 11.86 4.82 -10.94
N LEU A 123 12.27 5.68 -11.86
CA LEU A 123 12.99 6.91 -11.55
C LEU A 123 12.14 7.84 -10.66
N LEU A 124 10.86 7.98 -10.98
CA LEU A 124 9.97 8.82 -10.19
C LEU A 124 9.77 8.24 -8.78
N ARG A 125 9.57 6.92 -8.67
CA ARG A 125 9.43 6.24 -7.38
C ARG A 125 10.69 6.38 -6.54
N GLU A 126 11.86 6.13 -7.11
CA GLU A 126 13.13 6.26 -6.39
C GLU A 126 13.36 7.69 -5.87
N ALA A 127 13.05 8.68 -6.70
CA ALA A 127 13.17 10.08 -6.30
C ALA A 127 12.17 10.42 -5.17
N ALA A 128 10.95 9.90 -5.23
CA ALA A 128 9.96 10.09 -4.18
C ALA A 128 10.40 9.42 -2.87
N ASP A 129 10.97 8.22 -2.96
CA ASP A 129 11.52 7.53 -1.79
C ASP A 129 12.62 8.35 -1.14
N ASP A 130 13.56 8.88 -1.93
CA ASP A 130 14.65 9.72 -1.41
C ASP A 130 14.14 11.00 -0.73
N CYS A 131 13.05 11.58 -1.23
CA CYS A 131 12.49 12.80 -0.67
C CYS A 131 11.67 12.59 0.60
N PHE A 132 10.95 11.48 0.69
CA PHE A 132 9.89 11.32 1.70
C PHE A 132 10.01 10.08 2.57
N SER A 133 10.84 9.10 2.24
CA SER A 133 11.07 7.95 3.11
C SER A 133 12.03 8.32 4.23
N ARG A 134 11.69 7.93 5.44
CA ARG A 134 12.51 8.18 6.63
C ARG A 134 12.89 6.86 7.31
#